data_a7597f162ee5c88eba298a2d8bc53661
#
_entry.id   a7597f162ee5c88eba298a2d8bc53661
#
_cell.length_a   1.000
_cell.length_b   1.000
_cell.length_c   1.000
_cell.angle_alpha   90.00
_cell.angle_beta   90.00
_cell.angle_gamma   90.00
#
_symmetry.space_group_name_H-M   'P 1'
#
loop_
_entity.id
_entity.type
_entity.pdbx_description
1 polymer ?
#
loop_
_entity_poly.entity_id
_entity_poly.type
_entity_poly.pdbx_seq_one_letter_code
_entity_poly.pdbx_strand_id
1 'polypeptide(L)'
;KPFLYARLDKLGLATTIKQAKRMVEKQKSEVWDALEHIIREHPILLNRAPTLHRLGVQAFEAKLIEGNAIELHPLVCAAFNADFDGDQMAVHIPLSLEAQLEARVLMMSTNNILSPSNGKPIIVPSQDIVLGIYYLSQSNTNEKKSSGTFLNVDEIQNALEKNLISVHSKIISQFETADEKGNKIVERFESTAGRFILSETLPKHHKIKFSLVNRLLTKKAVSEIIDMVYRYCGQKQTVIFCDKIKDLGFKHAFKAGISFGKNDLIIPKTKEKLVTETKKQIKDYEKQYQDGLITRGEKYNKVVDIWSKCTDSIANEMMKEIASAEKTYPNGRIETNSVFMMADSGARGSSAQMKQLAGMRGLIAKPSGEIIETPIISNFKEGLTVLEYFNSTHGARKGLADTALKTANSGYLTRRLCDVAQ
;
A
#
# COMPACT_ATOMS: atom_id res chain seq x y z
N LYS A 1 25.58 -26.53 -0.45
CA LYS A 1 26.87 -27.15 -0.82
C LYS A 1 26.74 -28.63 -1.22
N PRO A 2 26.05 -29.55 -0.46
CA PRO A 2 25.97 -30.97 -0.85
C PRO A 2 25.42 -31.19 -2.27
N PHE A 3 24.32 -30.53 -2.62
CA PHE A 3 23.72 -30.64 -3.97
C PHE A 3 24.68 -30.17 -5.07
N LEU A 4 25.49 -29.12 -4.76
CA LEU A 4 26.47 -28.58 -5.68
C LEU A 4 27.62 -29.57 -5.94
N TYR A 5 28.09 -30.23 -4.89
CA TYR A 5 29.13 -31.27 -5.03
C TYR A 5 28.66 -32.43 -5.90
N ALA A 6 27.46 -32.93 -5.64
CA ALA A 6 26.85 -33.99 -6.43
C ALA A 6 26.61 -33.59 -7.90
N ARG A 7 26.28 -32.32 -8.15
CA ARG A 7 26.09 -31.82 -9.53
C ARG A 7 27.41 -31.68 -10.27
N LEU A 8 28.44 -31.15 -9.61
CA LEU A 8 29.77 -31.01 -10.19
C LEU A 8 30.38 -32.38 -10.54
N ASP A 9 30.14 -33.41 -9.74
CA ASP A 9 30.53 -34.79 -10.01
C ASP A 9 29.79 -35.34 -11.22
N LYS A 10 28.46 -35.18 -11.29
CA LYS A 10 27.65 -35.60 -12.43
C LYS A 10 28.02 -34.91 -13.75
N LEU A 11 28.48 -33.67 -13.70
CA LEU A 11 28.96 -32.92 -14.86
C LEU A 11 30.41 -33.26 -15.25
N GLY A 12 31.09 -34.12 -14.49
CA GLY A 12 32.47 -34.49 -14.74
C GLY A 12 33.52 -33.38 -14.48
N LEU A 13 33.10 -32.26 -13.88
CA LEU A 13 33.95 -31.11 -13.60
C LEU A 13 34.84 -31.33 -12.37
N ALA A 14 34.46 -32.25 -11.49
CA ALA A 14 35.20 -32.63 -10.30
C ALA A 14 35.17 -34.15 -10.15
N THR A 15 36.35 -34.79 -10.16
CA THR A 15 36.48 -36.25 -10.01
C THR A 15 36.54 -36.70 -8.55
N THR A 16 36.74 -35.76 -7.63
CA THR A 16 36.79 -36.04 -6.20
C THR A 16 36.06 -34.97 -5.41
N ILE A 17 35.45 -35.35 -4.27
CA ILE A 17 34.76 -34.44 -3.34
C ILE A 17 35.72 -33.32 -2.85
N LYS A 18 37.00 -33.62 -2.67
CA LYS A 18 38.01 -32.64 -2.27
C LYS A 18 38.25 -31.59 -3.35
N GLN A 19 38.23 -31.98 -4.63
CA GLN A 19 38.35 -31.07 -5.77
C GLN A 19 37.09 -30.21 -5.88
N ALA A 20 35.90 -30.80 -5.78
CA ALA A 20 34.61 -30.08 -5.80
C ALA A 20 34.57 -29.01 -4.66
N LYS A 21 34.99 -29.38 -3.46
CA LYS A 21 35.06 -28.45 -2.32
C LYS A 21 35.96 -27.26 -2.59
N ARG A 22 37.18 -27.50 -3.14
CA ARG A 22 38.09 -26.43 -3.52
C ARG A 22 37.58 -25.52 -4.63
N MET A 23 36.83 -26.09 -5.63
CA MET A 23 36.24 -25.31 -6.69
C MET A 23 35.16 -24.39 -6.13
N VAL A 24 34.31 -24.89 -5.23
CA VAL A 24 33.23 -24.11 -4.58
C VAL A 24 33.81 -23.01 -3.67
N GLU A 25 34.88 -23.30 -2.93
CA GLU A 25 35.57 -22.30 -2.08
C GLU A 25 36.21 -21.18 -2.91
N LYS A 26 36.70 -21.50 -4.11
CA LYS A 26 37.31 -20.54 -5.04
C LYS A 26 36.27 -19.83 -5.92
N GLN A 27 34.99 -20.16 -5.80
CA GLN A 27 33.89 -19.55 -6.57
C GLN A 27 34.16 -19.46 -8.08
N LYS A 28 34.62 -20.56 -8.68
CA LYS A 28 34.84 -20.61 -10.14
C LYS A 28 33.60 -20.42 -10.95
N SER A 29 33.73 -19.96 -12.21
CA SER A 29 32.55 -19.73 -13.13
C SER A 29 31.73 -20.98 -13.33
N GLU A 30 32.31 -22.15 -13.50
CA GLU A 30 31.64 -23.42 -13.67
C GLU A 30 30.74 -23.79 -12.46
N VAL A 31 31.09 -23.28 -11.28
CA VAL A 31 30.31 -23.48 -10.06
C VAL A 31 29.03 -22.65 -10.08
N TRP A 32 29.06 -21.46 -10.65
CA TRP A 32 27.89 -20.60 -10.81
C TRP A 32 26.90 -21.20 -11.82
N ASP A 33 27.39 -21.74 -12.92
CA ASP A 33 26.55 -22.42 -13.92
C ASP A 33 25.87 -23.66 -13.31
N ALA A 34 26.62 -24.48 -12.57
CA ALA A 34 26.06 -25.63 -11.85
C ALA A 34 25.04 -25.21 -10.78
N LEU A 35 25.25 -24.08 -10.11
CA LEU A 35 24.34 -23.53 -9.11
C LEU A 35 23.04 -23.05 -9.74
N GLU A 36 23.08 -22.38 -10.88
CA GLU A 36 21.88 -21.93 -11.60
C GLU A 36 20.96 -23.11 -11.95
N HIS A 37 21.52 -24.22 -12.40
CA HIS A 37 20.75 -25.43 -12.66
C HIS A 37 20.07 -26.03 -11.42
N ILE A 38 20.74 -25.97 -10.26
CA ILE A 38 20.16 -26.50 -9.01
C ILE A 38 19.04 -25.59 -8.51
N ILE A 39 19.20 -24.28 -8.59
CA ILE A 39 18.28 -23.29 -8.07
C ILE A 39 16.91 -23.35 -8.80
N ARG A 40 16.89 -23.63 -10.09
CA ARG A 40 15.64 -23.72 -10.88
C ARG A 40 14.63 -24.72 -10.33
N GLU A 41 15.10 -25.76 -9.67
CA GLU A 41 14.23 -26.85 -9.17
C GLU A 41 14.12 -26.87 -7.63
N HIS A 42 14.87 -26.05 -6.93
CA HIS A 42 14.97 -26.10 -5.47
C HIS A 42 14.36 -24.86 -4.82
N PRO A 43 13.17 -24.98 -4.17
CA PRO A 43 12.56 -23.85 -3.48
C PRO A 43 13.39 -23.47 -2.24
N ILE A 44 13.39 -22.19 -1.89
CA ILE A 44 13.98 -21.66 -0.67
C ILE A 44 12.89 -21.04 0.20
N LEU A 45 13.07 -21.10 1.53
CA LEU A 45 12.19 -20.47 2.48
C LEU A 45 12.82 -19.18 2.98
N LEU A 46 12.06 -18.10 2.96
CA LEU A 46 12.43 -16.83 3.59
C LEU A 46 11.58 -16.60 4.82
N ASN A 47 12.20 -16.15 5.89
CA ASN A 47 11.54 -15.81 7.14
C ASN A 47 12.00 -14.45 7.64
N ARG A 48 11.08 -13.59 8.04
CA ARG A 48 11.37 -12.34 8.75
C ARG A 48 10.89 -12.43 10.19
N ALA A 49 11.77 -12.20 11.13
CA ALA A 49 11.42 -12.08 12.55
C ALA A 49 10.85 -10.66 12.85
N PRO A 50 9.82 -10.52 13.70
CA PRO A 50 9.10 -11.58 14.40
C PRO A 50 8.07 -12.29 13.50
N THR A 51 7.98 -13.62 13.60
CA THR A 51 7.00 -14.42 12.84
C THR A 51 5.68 -14.42 13.60
N LEU A 52 4.80 -13.48 13.30
CA LEU A 52 3.52 -13.31 14.02
C LEU A 52 2.39 -14.17 13.44
N HIS A 53 2.50 -14.63 12.21
CA HIS A 53 1.53 -15.49 11.53
C HIS A 53 2.22 -16.36 10.48
N ARG A 54 1.51 -17.35 9.96
CA ARG A 54 2.09 -18.34 9.02
C ARG A 54 2.71 -17.73 7.77
N LEU A 55 2.23 -16.58 7.31
CA LEU A 55 2.76 -15.90 6.12
C LEU A 55 4.10 -15.17 6.37
N GLY A 56 4.59 -15.17 7.61
CA GLY A 56 5.95 -14.73 7.93
C GLY A 56 7.04 -15.69 7.47
N VAL A 57 6.67 -16.87 6.96
CA VAL A 57 7.54 -17.85 6.31
C VAL A 57 6.90 -18.23 4.98
N GLN A 58 7.58 -17.96 3.87
CA GLN A 58 7.08 -18.29 2.54
C GLN A 58 8.21 -18.88 1.68
N ALA A 59 7.83 -19.72 0.72
CA ALA A 59 8.74 -20.32 -0.24
C ALA A 59 8.82 -19.47 -1.50
N PHE A 60 10.00 -19.45 -2.11
CA PHE A 60 10.30 -18.74 -3.35
C PHE A 60 11.21 -19.57 -4.23
N GLU A 61 11.14 -19.35 -5.52
CA GLU A 61 12.19 -19.76 -6.44
C GLU A 61 13.28 -18.70 -6.47
N ALA A 62 14.55 -19.14 -6.29
CA ALA A 62 15.66 -18.22 -6.24
C ALA A 62 16.14 -17.84 -7.64
N LYS A 63 16.57 -16.59 -7.81
CA LYS A 63 17.27 -16.08 -8.97
C LYS A 63 18.60 -15.49 -8.53
N LEU A 64 19.67 -15.81 -9.24
CA LEU A 64 21.00 -15.23 -8.97
C LEU A 64 21.02 -13.77 -9.43
N ILE A 65 21.50 -12.91 -8.57
CA ILE A 65 21.71 -11.48 -8.81
C ILE A 65 23.11 -11.08 -8.35
N GLU A 66 23.61 -9.99 -8.88
CA GLU A 66 24.83 -9.35 -8.37
C GLU A 66 24.50 -8.53 -7.12
N GLY A 67 25.41 -8.51 -6.15
CA GLY A 67 25.27 -7.76 -4.90
C GLY A 67 25.12 -8.64 -3.66
N ASN A 68 24.98 -8.00 -2.50
CA ASN A 68 24.93 -8.65 -1.19
C ASN A 68 23.56 -8.57 -0.50
N ALA A 69 22.56 -8.06 -1.18
CA ALA A 69 21.21 -7.92 -0.66
C ALA A 69 20.24 -8.92 -1.28
N ILE A 70 19.17 -9.27 -0.55
CA ILE A 70 18.08 -10.08 -1.06
C ILE A 70 17.08 -9.13 -1.73
N GLU A 71 16.81 -9.35 -3.02
CA GLU A 71 15.71 -8.68 -3.71
C GLU A 71 14.40 -9.41 -3.44
N LEU A 72 13.44 -8.72 -2.85
CA LEU A 72 12.14 -9.28 -2.48
C LEU A 72 11.04 -8.65 -3.33
N HIS A 73 10.10 -9.49 -3.77
CA HIS A 73 8.95 -9.01 -4.55
C HIS A 73 8.08 -8.05 -3.73
N PRO A 74 7.76 -6.84 -4.23
CA PRO A 74 7.06 -5.81 -3.45
C PRO A 74 5.71 -6.26 -2.87
N LEU A 75 4.96 -7.09 -3.58
CA LEU A 75 3.62 -7.52 -3.15
C LEU A 75 3.63 -8.47 -1.95
N VAL A 76 4.74 -9.12 -1.62
CA VAL A 76 4.86 -9.98 -0.43
C VAL A 76 5.35 -9.22 0.81
N CYS A 77 5.80 -7.97 0.67
CA CYS A 77 6.27 -7.16 1.79
C CYS A 77 5.20 -6.99 2.88
N ALA A 78 3.93 -6.85 2.49
CA ALA A 78 2.83 -6.73 3.44
C ALA A 78 2.65 -7.99 4.30
N ALA A 79 2.83 -9.18 3.71
CA ALA A 79 2.73 -10.45 4.41
C ALA A 79 3.86 -10.66 5.42
N PHE A 80 5.08 -10.25 5.08
CA PHE A 80 6.24 -10.29 5.98
C PHE A 80 6.29 -9.11 6.97
N ASN A 81 5.47 -8.09 6.77
CA ASN A 81 5.63 -6.78 7.40
C ASN A 81 7.07 -6.24 7.24
N ALA A 82 7.63 -6.40 6.03
CA ALA A 82 9.00 -6.04 5.69
C ALA A 82 9.04 -4.71 4.95
N ASP A 83 10.07 -3.93 5.23
CA ASP A 83 10.46 -2.76 4.47
C ASP A 83 11.97 -2.85 4.09
N PHE A 84 12.44 -1.89 3.33
CA PHE A 84 13.82 -1.93 2.81
C PHE A 84 14.75 -0.93 3.53
N ASP A 85 14.52 -0.69 4.81
CA ASP A 85 15.30 0.23 5.65
C ASP A 85 16.48 -0.44 6.39
N GLY A 86 16.74 -1.73 6.10
CA GLY A 86 17.79 -2.53 6.73
C GLY A 86 17.28 -3.81 7.38
N ASP A 87 16.05 -4.22 7.08
CA ASP A 87 15.48 -5.49 7.55
C ASP A 87 16.35 -6.68 7.14
N GLN A 88 16.42 -7.67 8.00
CA GLN A 88 17.11 -8.93 7.75
C GLN A 88 16.12 -10.08 7.66
N MET A 89 16.43 -11.06 6.81
CA MET A 89 15.65 -12.28 6.66
C MET A 89 16.51 -13.51 6.83
N ALA A 90 15.96 -14.54 7.47
CA ALA A 90 16.56 -15.86 7.51
C ALA A 90 16.22 -16.63 6.23
N VAL A 91 17.21 -17.32 5.67
CA VAL A 91 17.06 -18.18 4.49
C VAL A 91 17.19 -19.64 4.94
N HIS A 92 16.18 -20.45 4.62
CA HIS A 92 16.17 -21.88 4.91
C HIS A 92 16.05 -22.67 3.62
N ILE A 93 16.82 -23.75 3.51
CA ILE A 93 16.84 -24.62 2.34
C ILE A 93 16.29 -25.97 2.76
N PRO A 94 15.12 -26.40 2.24
CA PRO A 94 14.58 -27.73 2.50
C PRO A 94 15.51 -28.78 1.89
N LEU A 95 15.87 -29.81 2.68
CA LEU A 95 16.86 -30.81 2.25
C LEU A 95 16.21 -32.09 1.71
N SER A 96 15.12 -32.57 2.33
CA SER A 96 14.42 -33.78 1.90
C SER A 96 13.46 -33.47 0.73
N LEU A 97 13.12 -34.47 -0.04
CA LEU A 97 12.15 -34.36 -1.15
C LEU A 97 10.74 -34.01 -0.64
N GLU A 98 10.35 -34.57 0.50
CA GLU A 98 9.08 -34.29 1.17
C GLU A 98 8.99 -32.81 1.57
N ALA A 99 10.05 -32.29 2.21
CA ALA A 99 10.10 -30.89 2.60
C ALA A 99 10.08 -29.93 1.38
N GLN A 100 10.73 -30.30 0.28
CA GLN A 100 10.69 -29.54 -0.97
C GLN A 100 9.28 -29.56 -1.58
N LEU A 101 8.59 -30.70 -1.51
CA LEU A 101 7.22 -30.83 -2.00
C LEU A 101 6.26 -29.99 -1.17
N GLU A 102 6.36 -30.04 0.16
CA GLU A 102 5.57 -29.18 1.07
C GLU A 102 5.83 -27.69 0.79
N ALA A 103 7.09 -27.30 0.61
CA ALA A 103 7.45 -25.92 0.26
C ALA A 103 6.78 -25.46 -1.03
N ARG A 104 6.76 -26.33 -2.07
CA ARG A 104 6.12 -26.02 -3.37
C ARG A 104 4.61 -25.96 -3.31
N VAL A 105 3.98 -26.91 -2.64
CA VAL A 105 2.51 -27.06 -2.66
C VAL A 105 1.84 -26.10 -1.67
N LEU A 106 2.39 -25.97 -0.46
CA LEU A 106 1.74 -25.24 0.64
C LEU A 106 2.33 -23.84 0.88
N MET A 107 3.66 -23.69 0.75
CA MET A 107 4.35 -22.50 1.23
C MET A 107 4.75 -21.50 0.13
N MET A 108 4.60 -21.84 -1.15
CA MET A 108 4.92 -20.88 -2.22
C MET A 108 4.09 -19.60 -2.07
N SER A 109 4.74 -18.45 -2.24
CA SER A 109 4.10 -17.15 -2.14
C SER A 109 2.94 -16.98 -3.11
N THR A 110 3.02 -17.59 -4.29
CA THR A 110 1.95 -17.63 -5.29
C THR A 110 0.72 -18.39 -4.84
N ASN A 111 0.84 -19.34 -3.90
CA ASN A 111 -0.27 -20.11 -3.35
C ASN A 111 -0.96 -19.40 -2.17
N ASN A 112 -0.29 -18.42 -1.56
CA ASN A 112 -0.76 -17.69 -0.39
C ASN A 112 -1.27 -16.30 -0.74
N ILE A 113 -2.27 -16.23 -1.62
CA ILE A 113 -2.87 -14.97 -2.09
C ILE A 113 -3.83 -14.41 -1.04
N LEU A 114 -4.60 -15.27 -0.38
CA LEU A 114 -5.62 -14.89 0.59
C LEU A 114 -5.09 -14.94 2.03
N SER A 115 -5.49 -13.96 2.83
CA SER A 115 -5.20 -13.95 4.26
C SER A 115 -6.02 -15.03 4.98
N PRO A 116 -5.41 -15.87 5.83
CA PRO A 116 -6.14 -16.87 6.61
C PRO A 116 -7.05 -16.26 7.68
N SER A 117 -6.86 -15.00 8.06
CA SER A 117 -7.65 -14.33 9.10
C SER A 117 -9.04 -13.92 8.64
N ASN A 118 -9.18 -13.44 7.39
CA ASN A 118 -10.43 -12.85 6.89
C ASN A 118 -10.77 -13.24 5.44
N GLY A 119 -9.96 -14.08 4.79
CA GLY A 119 -10.18 -14.52 3.41
C GLY A 119 -10.04 -13.42 2.35
N LYS A 120 -9.56 -12.24 2.71
CA LYS A 120 -9.29 -11.16 1.75
C LYS A 120 -7.89 -11.30 1.16
N PRO A 121 -7.64 -10.79 -0.06
CA PRO A 121 -6.32 -10.79 -0.65
C PRO A 121 -5.30 -10.08 0.26
N ILE A 122 -4.15 -10.70 0.51
CA ILE A 122 -3.03 -10.07 1.21
C ILE A 122 -2.01 -9.51 0.23
N ILE A 123 -1.95 -10.09 -0.97
CA ILE A 123 -1.13 -9.60 -2.08
C ILE A 123 -1.86 -8.43 -2.73
N VAL A 124 -1.80 -7.27 -2.09
CA VAL A 124 -2.43 -6.04 -2.54
C VAL A 124 -1.36 -4.99 -2.80
N PRO A 125 -1.43 -4.27 -3.94
CA PRO A 125 -0.55 -3.14 -4.20
C PRO A 125 -0.55 -2.12 -3.08
N SER A 126 0.58 -1.49 -2.84
CA SER A 126 0.79 -0.47 -1.81
C SER A 126 1.64 0.69 -2.34
N GLN A 127 1.64 1.78 -1.61
CA GLN A 127 2.50 2.95 -1.84
C GLN A 127 2.52 3.40 -3.31
N ASP A 128 3.67 3.41 -3.97
CA ASP A 128 3.86 3.95 -5.32
C ASP A 128 3.03 3.23 -6.38
N ILE A 129 2.80 1.92 -6.22
CA ILE A 129 1.97 1.16 -7.15
C ILE A 129 0.54 1.69 -7.15
N VAL A 130 -0.03 1.89 -5.94
CA VAL A 130 -1.38 2.45 -5.79
C VAL A 130 -1.44 3.87 -6.33
N LEU A 131 -0.42 4.68 -6.04
CA LEU A 131 -0.36 6.06 -6.51
C LEU A 131 -0.33 6.14 -8.04
N GLY A 132 0.46 5.29 -8.70
CA GLY A 132 0.52 5.21 -10.16
C GLY A 132 -0.80 4.76 -10.80
N ILE A 133 -1.48 3.77 -10.21
CA ILE A 133 -2.80 3.31 -10.66
C ILE A 133 -3.86 4.39 -10.46
N TYR A 134 -3.83 5.07 -9.31
CA TYR A 134 -4.72 6.18 -9.01
C TYR A 134 -4.55 7.31 -10.03
N TYR A 135 -3.31 7.71 -10.32
CA TYR A 135 -3.00 8.70 -11.33
C TYR A 135 -3.52 8.31 -12.72
N LEU A 136 -3.33 7.05 -13.14
CA LEU A 136 -3.88 6.53 -14.40
C LEU A 136 -5.40 6.59 -14.48
N SER A 137 -6.08 6.35 -13.36
CA SER A 137 -7.55 6.28 -13.30
C SER A 137 -8.23 7.63 -13.14
N GLN A 138 -7.48 8.71 -12.90
CA GLN A 138 -8.03 10.07 -12.84
C GLN A 138 -8.64 10.49 -14.18
N SER A 139 -9.69 11.31 -14.10
CA SER A 139 -10.32 11.94 -15.26
C SER A 139 -10.19 13.46 -15.15
N ASN A 140 -9.83 14.11 -16.24
CA ASN A 140 -9.86 15.57 -16.30
C ASN A 140 -11.31 16.02 -16.48
N THR A 141 -11.88 16.67 -15.47
CA THR A 141 -13.27 17.14 -15.47
C THR A 141 -13.50 18.30 -16.44
N ASN A 142 -12.44 19.00 -16.87
CA ASN A 142 -12.51 20.18 -17.71
C ASN A 142 -12.65 19.86 -19.22
N GLU A 143 -12.34 18.62 -19.63
CA GLU A 143 -12.49 18.18 -21.02
C GLU A 143 -13.91 17.65 -21.27
N LYS A 144 -14.74 18.45 -21.94
CA LYS A 144 -16.15 18.09 -22.25
C LYS A 144 -16.31 17.26 -23.53
N LYS A 145 -15.30 17.18 -24.39
CA LYS A 145 -15.34 16.41 -25.65
C LYS A 145 -14.29 15.32 -25.66
N SER A 146 -14.62 14.19 -26.30
CA SER A 146 -13.65 13.13 -26.55
C SER A 146 -12.57 13.60 -27.52
N SER A 147 -11.29 13.38 -27.19
CA SER A 147 -10.13 13.80 -27.97
C SER A 147 -9.86 12.91 -29.20
N GLY A 148 -10.60 11.82 -29.38
CA GLY A 148 -10.46 10.92 -30.52
C GLY A 148 -11.06 9.53 -30.29
N THR A 149 -11.13 8.77 -31.39
CA THR A 149 -11.55 7.36 -31.37
C THR A 149 -10.36 6.49 -31.76
N PHE A 150 -10.06 5.50 -30.95
CA PHE A 150 -8.95 4.57 -31.12
C PHE A 150 -9.47 3.13 -31.19
N LEU A 151 -8.85 2.32 -32.05
CA LEU A 151 -9.25 0.95 -32.21
C LEU A 151 -8.66 0.03 -31.10
N ASN A 152 -7.38 0.20 -30.83
CA ASN A 152 -6.62 -0.66 -29.92
C ASN A 152 -5.85 0.17 -28.88
N VAL A 153 -5.41 -0.49 -27.79
CA VAL A 153 -4.56 0.13 -26.76
C VAL A 153 -3.20 0.54 -27.31
N ASP A 154 -2.66 -0.20 -28.31
CA ASP A 154 -1.39 0.15 -28.97
C ASP A 154 -1.45 1.52 -29.67
N GLU A 155 -2.59 1.82 -30.31
CA GLU A 155 -2.81 3.15 -30.92
C GLU A 155 -2.86 4.26 -29.85
N ILE A 156 -3.48 3.97 -28.71
CA ILE A 156 -3.53 4.88 -27.57
C ILE A 156 -2.11 5.14 -27.03
N GLN A 157 -1.29 4.08 -26.88
CA GLN A 157 0.09 4.22 -26.43
C GLN A 157 0.93 5.02 -27.41
N ASN A 158 0.81 4.78 -28.71
CA ASN A 158 1.49 5.58 -29.75
C ASN A 158 1.07 7.06 -29.74
N ALA A 159 -0.23 7.33 -29.53
CA ALA A 159 -0.72 8.70 -29.41
C ALA A 159 -0.21 9.42 -28.16
N LEU A 160 -0.07 8.70 -27.05
CA LEU A 160 0.52 9.19 -25.80
C LEU A 160 2.02 9.49 -25.96
N GLU A 161 2.78 8.61 -26.64
CA GLU A 161 4.21 8.81 -26.90
C GLU A 161 4.48 10.03 -27.80
N LYS A 162 3.59 10.28 -28.77
CA LYS A 162 3.62 11.44 -29.62
C LYS A 162 3.02 12.72 -28.96
N ASN A 163 2.61 12.64 -27.70
CA ASN A 163 1.95 13.73 -26.96
C ASN A 163 0.71 14.32 -27.66
N LEU A 164 0.00 13.54 -28.47
CA LEU A 164 -1.25 13.95 -29.12
C LEU A 164 -2.43 13.98 -28.14
N ILE A 165 -2.39 13.09 -27.15
CA ILE A 165 -3.37 12.97 -26.07
C ILE A 165 -2.65 12.90 -24.72
N SER A 166 -3.33 13.30 -23.65
CA SER A 166 -2.86 13.06 -22.27
C SER A 166 -3.44 11.76 -21.71
N VAL A 167 -2.84 11.24 -20.64
CA VAL A 167 -3.33 10.06 -19.93
C VAL A 167 -4.76 10.24 -19.42
N HIS A 168 -5.12 11.49 -19.09
CA HIS A 168 -6.43 11.85 -18.52
C HIS A 168 -7.45 12.30 -19.58
N SER A 169 -7.05 12.39 -20.86
CA SER A 169 -7.95 12.79 -21.93
C SER A 169 -9.05 11.75 -22.16
N LYS A 170 -10.27 12.23 -22.37
CA LYS A 170 -11.41 11.36 -22.72
C LYS A 170 -11.28 10.90 -24.16
N ILE A 171 -11.41 9.61 -24.36
CA ILE A 171 -11.34 8.93 -25.66
C ILE A 171 -12.42 7.88 -25.78
N ILE A 172 -12.71 7.46 -27.01
CA ILE A 172 -13.58 6.32 -27.30
C ILE A 172 -12.70 5.19 -27.81
N SER A 173 -12.79 4.02 -27.18
CA SER A 173 -12.06 2.84 -27.63
C SER A 173 -12.83 1.56 -27.35
N GLN A 174 -12.28 0.44 -27.82
CA GLN A 174 -12.88 -0.88 -27.69
C GLN A 174 -12.28 -1.63 -26.51
N PHE A 175 -13.14 -2.39 -25.83
CA PHE A 175 -12.73 -3.34 -24.81
C PHE A 175 -13.15 -4.74 -25.21
N GLU A 176 -12.19 -5.67 -25.24
CA GLU A 176 -12.42 -7.07 -25.56
C GLU A 176 -12.66 -7.88 -24.27
N THR A 177 -13.81 -8.54 -24.20
CA THR A 177 -14.11 -9.52 -23.16
C THR A 177 -14.50 -10.87 -23.79
N ALA A 178 -14.62 -11.90 -22.97
CA ALA A 178 -15.08 -13.21 -23.41
C ALA A 178 -16.52 -13.43 -22.89
N ASP A 179 -17.39 -14.02 -23.73
CA ASP A 179 -18.72 -14.49 -23.34
C ASP A 179 -18.63 -15.79 -22.50
N GLU A 180 -19.73 -16.23 -21.93
CA GLU A 180 -19.85 -17.52 -21.23
C GLU A 180 -19.42 -18.73 -22.09
N LYS A 181 -19.55 -18.62 -23.40
CA LYS A 181 -19.13 -19.62 -24.37
C LYS A 181 -17.68 -19.47 -24.85
N GLY A 182 -16.92 -18.48 -24.34
CA GLY A 182 -15.54 -18.21 -24.74
C GLY A 182 -15.39 -17.40 -26.03
N ASN A 183 -16.48 -16.92 -26.64
CA ASN A 183 -16.41 -16.07 -27.82
C ASN A 183 -15.98 -14.65 -27.43
N LYS A 184 -15.21 -14.01 -28.31
CA LYS A 184 -14.79 -12.60 -28.10
C LYS A 184 -15.97 -11.68 -28.33
N ILE A 185 -16.27 -10.85 -27.34
CA ILE A 185 -17.20 -9.72 -27.43
C ILE A 185 -16.38 -8.45 -27.38
N VAL A 186 -16.67 -7.54 -28.31
CA VAL A 186 -16.03 -6.22 -28.38
C VAL A 186 -17.09 -5.16 -28.15
N GLU A 187 -16.92 -4.41 -27.07
CA GLU A 187 -17.81 -3.31 -26.70
C GLU A 187 -17.05 -1.99 -26.77
N ARG A 188 -17.75 -0.92 -27.19
CA ARG A 188 -17.16 0.43 -27.25
C ARG A 188 -17.56 1.22 -26.00
N PHE A 189 -16.58 1.86 -25.39
CA PHE A 189 -16.77 2.71 -24.22
C PHE A 189 -16.11 4.08 -24.42
N GLU A 190 -16.71 5.07 -23.80
CA GLU A 190 -16.10 6.38 -23.62
C GLU A 190 -15.46 6.44 -22.22
N SER A 191 -14.15 6.65 -22.17
CA SER A 191 -13.38 6.72 -20.92
C SER A 191 -12.07 7.45 -21.12
N THR A 192 -11.19 7.45 -20.11
CA THR A 192 -9.86 8.05 -20.22
C THR A 192 -8.83 7.07 -20.82
N ALA A 193 -7.81 7.61 -21.47
CA ALA A 193 -6.72 6.82 -22.05
C ALA A 193 -6.06 5.92 -21.01
N GLY A 194 -5.84 6.43 -19.78
CA GLY A 194 -5.26 5.64 -18.68
C GLY A 194 -6.10 4.45 -18.25
N ARG A 195 -7.45 4.57 -18.24
CA ARG A 195 -8.34 3.46 -17.89
C ARG A 195 -8.38 2.37 -18.96
N PHE A 196 -8.19 2.71 -20.23
CA PHE A 196 -8.03 1.72 -21.29
C PHE A 196 -6.71 0.96 -21.16
N ILE A 197 -5.60 1.63 -20.82
CA ILE A 197 -4.33 0.97 -20.52
C ILE A 197 -4.47 0.02 -19.31
N LEU A 198 -5.18 0.44 -18.27
CA LEU A 198 -5.49 -0.43 -17.13
C LEU A 198 -6.34 -1.63 -17.53
N SER A 199 -7.29 -1.47 -18.44
CA SER A 199 -8.18 -2.56 -18.87
C SER A 199 -7.43 -3.68 -19.60
N GLU A 200 -6.31 -3.39 -20.23
CA GLU A 200 -5.46 -4.42 -20.88
C GLU A 200 -4.86 -5.41 -19.89
N THR A 201 -4.66 -4.98 -18.64
CA THR A 201 -4.14 -5.89 -17.59
C THR A 201 -5.16 -6.91 -17.12
N LEU A 202 -6.46 -6.65 -17.32
CA LEU A 202 -7.54 -7.52 -16.86
C LEU A 202 -7.55 -8.85 -17.63
N PRO A 203 -7.78 -9.99 -16.96
CA PRO A 203 -8.00 -11.26 -17.64
C PRO A 203 -9.35 -11.23 -18.39
N LYS A 204 -9.38 -11.84 -19.59
CA LYS A 204 -10.58 -11.90 -20.43
C LYS A 204 -11.54 -12.95 -19.89
N HIS A 205 -12.57 -12.50 -19.16
CA HIS A 205 -13.60 -13.37 -18.57
C HIS A 205 -14.95 -12.65 -18.54
N HIS A 206 -16.06 -13.36 -18.80
CA HIS A 206 -17.42 -12.79 -18.91
C HIS A 206 -17.88 -11.97 -17.69
N LYS A 207 -17.40 -12.31 -16.48
CA LYS A 207 -17.74 -11.57 -15.24
C LYS A 207 -16.85 -10.37 -15.00
N ILE A 208 -15.75 -10.23 -15.73
CA ILE A 208 -14.83 -9.10 -15.60
C ILE A 208 -15.16 -8.08 -16.66
N LYS A 209 -15.91 -7.04 -16.25
CA LYS A 209 -16.39 -5.96 -17.12
C LYS A 209 -15.48 -4.73 -17.04
N PHE A 210 -15.49 -3.93 -18.11
CA PHE A 210 -14.78 -2.65 -18.15
C PHE A 210 -15.18 -1.68 -17.01
N SER A 211 -16.42 -1.77 -16.53
CA SER A 211 -16.93 -0.95 -15.42
C SER A 211 -16.09 -1.03 -14.15
N LEU A 212 -15.36 -2.13 -13.93
CA LEU A 212 -14.49 -2.32 -12.76
C LEU A 212 -13.32 -1.35 -12.74
N VAL A 213 -12.78 -1.01 -13.91
CA VAL A 213 -11.65 -0.07 -14.08
C VAL A 213 -12.11 1.32 -14.51
N ASN A 214 -13.37 1.46 -14.98
CA ASN A 214 -13.93 2.76 -15.38
C ASN A 214 -14.39 3.61 -14.19
N ARG A 215 -13.59 3.64 -13.17
CA ARG A 215 -13.78 4.45 -11.95
C ARG A 215 -12.42 4.88 -11.41
N LEU A 216 -12.42 5.80 -10.46
CA LEU A 216 -11.21 6.16 -9.73
C LEU A 216 -10.77 4.96 -8.87
N LEU A 217 -9.54 4.51 -9.08
CA LEU A 217 -9.03 3.31 -8.43
C LEU A 217 -8.20 3.67 -7.19
N THR A 218 -8.84 3.53 -6.02
CA THR A 218 -8.18 3.59 -4.72
C THR A 218 -7.63 2.22 -4.33
N LYS A 219 -6.80 2.15 -3.30
CA LYS A 219 -6.28 0.88 -2.74
C LYS A 219 -7.40 -0.14 -2.45
N LYS A 220 -8.54 0.33 -1.93
CA LYS A 220 -9.70 -0.53 -1.65
C LYS A 220 -10.30 -1.09 -2.95
N ALA A 221 -10.50 -0.24 -3.95
CA ALA A 221 -11.03 -0.65 -5.25
C ALA A 221 -10.13 -1.68 -5.95
N VAL A 222 -8.81 -1.48 -5.90
CA VAL A 222 -7.85 -2.45 -6.46
C VAL A 222 -7.92 -3.79 -5.72
N SER A 223 -8.04 -3.78 -4.39
CA SER A 223 -8.21 -5.01 -3.59
C SER A 223 -9.50 -5.77 -3.96
N GLU A 224 -10.61 -5.06 -4.21
CA GLU A 224 -11.87 -5.66 -4.69
C GLU A 224 -11.70 -6.32 -6.06
N ILE A 225 -10.98 -5.67 -6.97
CA ILE A 225 -10.72 -6.22 -8.30
C ILE A 225 -9.88 -7.50 -8.19
N ILE A 226 -8.83 -7.50 -7.36
CA ILE A 226 -7.99 -8.69 -7.12
C ILE A 226 -8.84 -9.85 -6.56
N ASP A 227 -9.73 -9.58 -5.60
CA ASP A 227 -10.64 -10.60 -5.05
C ASP A 227 -11.57 -11.19 -6.12
N MET A 228 -12.14 -10.33 -6.98
CA MET A 228 -12.97 -10.77 -8.09
C MET A 228 -12.18 -11.60 -9.12
N VAL A 229 -10.99 -11.17 -9.49
CA VAL A 229 -10.14 -11.93 -10.42
C VAL A 229 -9.78 -13.28 -9.82
N TYR A 230 -9.47 -13.35 -8.53
CA TYR A 230 -9.17 -14.61 -7.85
C TYR A 230 -10.36 -15.57 -7.89
N ARG A 231 -11.55 -15.10 -7.58
CA ARG A 231 -12.77 -15.93 -7.53
C ARG A 231 -13.21 -16.46 -8.90
N TYR A 232 -13.02 -15.68 -9.97
CA TYR A 232 -13.54 -16.03 -11.29
C TYR A 232 -12.49 -16.60 -12.26
N CYS A 233 -11.25 -16.15 -12.16
CA CYS A 233 -10.18 -16.54 -13.07
C CYS A 233 -9.15 -17.49 -12.44
N GLY A 234 -9.24 -17.71 -11.13
CA GLY A 234 -8.35 -18.60 -10.39
C GLY A 234 -6.98 -17.99 -10.08
N GLN A 235 -6.18 -18.75 -9.35
CA GLN A 235 -4.92 -18.32 -8.74
C GLN A 235 -3.89 -17.85 -9.77
N LYS A 236 -3.62 -18.63 -10.84
CA LYS A 236 -2.60 -18.32 -11.84
C LYS A 236 -2.83 -16.97 -12.50
N GLN A 237 -4.07 -16.71 -12.92
CA GLN A 237 -4.43 -15.45 -13.58
C GLN A 237 -4.35 -14.27 -12.63
N THR A 238 -4.65 -14.49 -11.35
CA THR A 238 -4.53 -13.45 -10.31
C THR A 238 -3.09 -13.03 -10.11
N VAL A 239 -2.15 -13.96 -10.05
CA VAL A 239 -0.72 -13.64 -9.90
C VAL A 239 -0.23 -12.84 -11.10
N ILE A 240 -0.55 -13.28 -12.33
CA ILE A 240 -0.17 -12.57 -13.56
C ILE A 240 -0.77 -11.15 -13.57
N PHE A 241 -2.04 -11.01 -13.16
CA PHE A 241 -2.71 -9.73 -13.07
C PHE A 241 -2.02 -8.81 -12.03
N CYS A 242 -1.68 -9.33 -10.85
CA CYS A 242 -0.98 -8.58 -9.81
C CYS A 242 0.40 -8.09 -10.28
N ASP A 243 1.14 -8.93 -11.01
CA ASP A 243 2.44 -8.55 -11.57
C ASP A 243 2.30 -7.44 -12.62
N LYS A 244 1.35 -7.56 -13.54
CA LYS A 244 1.08 -6.52 -14.55
C LYS A 244 0.68 -5.20 -13.91
N ILE A 245 -0.19 -5.23 -12.89
CA ILE A 245 -0.59 -4.03 -12.14
C ILE A 245 0.60 -3.40 -11.42
N LYS A 246 1.46 -4.20 -10.81
CA LYS A 246 2.68 -3.72 -10.15
C LYS A 246 3.57 -2.95 -11.13
N ASP A 247 3.88 -3.55 -12.27
CA ASP A 247 4.74 -2.95 -13.28
C ASP A 247 4.14 -1.67 -13.87
N LEU A 248 2.83 -1.70 -14.16
CA LEU A 248 2.11 -0.54 -14.66
C LEU A 248 2.06 0.59 -13.62
N GLY A 249 1.82 0.25 -12.36
CA GLY A 249 1.78 1.20 -11.25
C GLY A 249 3.12 1.91 -11.06
N PHE A 250 4.22 1.19 -11.01
CA PHE A 250 5.55 1.79 -10.90
C PHE A 250 5.91 2.67 -12.12
N LYS A 251 5.64 2.19 -13.34
CA LYS A 251 5.88 2.93 -14.57
C LYS A 251 5.17 4.28 -14.57
N HIS A 252 3.91 4.30 -14.14
CA HIS A 252 3.12 5.52 -14.17
C HIS A 252 3.31 6.40 -12.93
N ALA A 253 3.68 5.87 -11.77
CA ALA A 253 4.13 6.66 -10.63
C ALA A 253 5.40 7.45 -10.97
N PHE A 254 6.36 6.80 -11.64
CA PHE A 254 7.57 7.47 -12.13
C PHE A 254 7.24 8.57 -13.17
N LYS A 255 6.40 8.28 -14.17
CA LYS A 255 6.00 9.26 -15.20
C LYS A 255 5.21 10.42 -14.61
N ALA A 256 4.41 10.21 -13.59
CA ALA A 256 3.62 11.22 -12.92
C ALA A 256 4.49 12.25 -12.19
N GLY A 257 5.63 11.83 -11.62
CA GLY A 257 6.57 12.70 -10.91
C GLY A 257 5.94 13.39 -9.71
N ILE A 258 5.06 12.70 -8.97
CA ILE A 258 4.31 13.27 -7.86
C ILE A 258 5.26 13.55 -6.70
N SER A 259 5.35 14.81 -6.28
CA SER A 259 6.08 15.23 -5.11
C SER A 259 5.27 16.25 -4.29
N PHE A 260 5.61 16.43 -3.02
CA PHE A 260 4.93 17.39 -2.17
C PHE A 260 5.93 18.20 -1.34
N GLY A 261 5.52 19.40 -0.97
CA GLY A 261 6.28 20.28 -0.10
C GLY A 261 5.41 20.87 1.00
N LYS A 262 6.02 21.67 1.88
CA LYS A 262 5.32 22.33 2.98
C LYS A 262 4.12 23.16 2.51
N ASN A 263 4.19 23.77 1.35
CA ASN A 263 3.15 24.66 0.80
C ASN A 263 1.89 23.91 0.35
N ASP A 264 2.02 22.63 0.03
CA ASP A 264 0.90 21.79 -0.42
C ASP A 264 -0.06 21.40 0.71
N LEU A 265 0.41 21.52 1.94
CA LEU A 265 -0.40 21.38 3.14
C LEU A 265 -1.14 22.71 3.38
N ILE A 266 -2.39 22.79 2.99
CA ILE A 266 -3.22 24.00 3.09
C ILE A 266 -3.90 24.02 4.45
N ILE A 267 -3.72 25.14 5.19
CA ILE A 267 -4.41 25.36 6.45
C ILE A 267 -5.75 26.03 6.14
N PRO A 268 -6.88 25.51 6.62
CA PRO A 268 -8.20 26.06 6.30
C PRO A 268 -8.35 27.46 6.90
N LYS A 269 -8.82 28.41 6.09
CA LYS A 269 -9.05 29.80 6.50
C LYS A 269 -10.13 29.91 7.58
N THR A 270 -11.00 28.93 7.68
CA THR A 270 -12.09 28.86 8.66
C THR A 270 -11.61 28.42 10.05
N LYS A 271 -10.38 27.90 10.20
CA LYS A 271 -9.84 27.37 11.46
C LYS A 271 -9.96 28.37 12.61
N GLU A 272 -9.51 29.61 12.44
CA GLU A 272 -9.52 30.63 13.50
C GLU A 272 -10.93 30.96 13.99
N LYS A 273 -11.88 31.03 13.07
CA LYS A 273 -13.29 31.28 13.40
C LYS A 273 -13.87 30.15 14.24
N LEU A 274 -13.73 28.91 13.80
CA LEU A 274 -14.22 27.72 14.50
C LEU A 274 -13.60 27.60 15.91
N VAL A 275 -12.30 27.82 16.03
CA VAL A 275 -11.61 27.79 17.32
C VAL A 275 -12.10 28.90 18.25
N THR A 276 -12.34 30.12 17.73
CA THR A 276 -12.82 31.23 18.52
C THR A 276 -14.24 30.99 19.03
N GLU A 277 -15.13 30.47 18.20
CA GLU A 277 -16.50 30.09 18.59
C GLU A 277 -16.49 28.98 19.65
N THR A 278 -15.67 27.97 19.46
CA THR A 278 -15.49 26.87 20.41
C THR A 278 -15.01 27.36 21.76
N LYS A 279 -14.02 28.28 21.78
CA LYS A 279 -13.53 28.91 23.02
C LYS A 279 -14.61 29.72 23.75
N LYS A 280 -15.52 30.37 23.01
CA LYS A 280 -16.65 31.08 23.62
C LYS A 280 -17.61 30.12 24.31
N GLN A 281 -17.99 29.04 23.63
CA GLN A 281 -18.88 28.02 24.20
C GLN A 281 -18.29 27.38 25.46
N ILE A 282 -16.99 27.12 25.47
CA ILE A 282 -16.31 26.53 26.64
C ILE A 282 -16.32 27.52 27.83
N LYS A 283 -16.11 28.81 27.58
CA LYS A 283 -16.20 29.84 28.64
C LYS A 283 -17.62 29.91 29.27
N ASP A 284 -18.65 29.69 28.48
CA ASP A 284 -20.02 29.65 28.98
C ASP A 284 -20.26 28.44 29.90
N TYR A 285 -19.72 27.25 29.52
CA TYR A 285 -19.77 26.07 30.40
C TYR A 285 -18.90 26.23 31.64
N GLU A 286 -17.79 26.96 31.55
CA GLU A 286 -16.96 27.27 32.70
C GLU A 286 -17.67 28.20 33.71
N LYS A 287 -18.45 29.20 33.24
CA LYS A 287 -19.34 30.01 34.07
C LYS A 287 -20.43 29.16 34.71
N GLN A 288 -21.12 28.30 33.96
CA GLN A 288 -22.14 27.40 34.52
C GLN A 288 -21.57 26.48 35.61
N TYR A 289 -20.34 26.07 35.52
CA TYR A 289 -19.66 25.30 36.55
C TYR A 289 -19.33 26.15 37.77
N GLN A 290 -18.89 27.40 37.58
CA GLN A 290 -18.65 28.36 38.69
C GLN A 290 -19.92 28.72 39.40
N ASP A 291 -21.03 28.82 38.67
CA ASP A 291 -22.37 29.10 39.22
C ASP A 291 -22.99 27.85 39.88
N GLY A 292 -22.31 26.71 39.90
CA GLY A 292 -22.78 25.48 40.53
C GLY A 292 -23.89 24.74 39.79
N LEU A 293 -24.18 25.11 38.53
CA LEU A 293 -25.25 24.50 37.72
C LEU A 293 -24.90 23.13 37.16
N ILE A 294 -23.61 22.84 36.97
CA ILE A 294 -23.11 21.57 36.42
C ILE A 294 -22.00 21.01 37.30
N THR A 295 -21.88 19.68 37.30
CA THR A 295 -20.83 18.97 38.02
C THR A 295 -19.49 19.03 37.26
N ARG A 296 -18.39 18.78 37.96
CA ARG A 296 -17.04 18.70 37.32
C ARG A 296 -16.96 17.66 36.23
N GLY A 297 -17.60 16.50 36.43
CA GLY A 297 -17.62 15.42 35.42
C GLY A 297 -18.43 15.79 34.17
N GLU A 298 -19.55 16.49 34.33
CA GLU A 298 -20.35 16.99 33.21
C GLU A 298 -19.61 18.07 32.42
N LYS A 299 -18.96 19.02 33.12
CA LYS A 299 -18.10 20.03 32.48
C LYS A 299 -17.03 19.33 31.62
N TYR A 300 -16.30 18.37 32.19
CA TYR A 300 -15.26 17.64 31.52
C TYR A 300 -15.78 16.93 30.22
N ASN A 301 -16.87 16.18 30.32
CA ASN A 301 -17.45 15.49 29.20
C ASN A 301 -17.90 16.46 28.09
N LYS A 302 -18.55 17.56 28.45
CA LYS A 302 -18.98 18.60 27.50
C LYS A 302 -17.81 19.28 26.80
N VAL A 303 -16.76 19.63 27.53
CA VAL A 303 -15.55 20.26 26.97
C VAL A 303 -14.86 19.31 25.96
N VAL A 304 -14.72 18.04 26.33
CA VAL A 304 -14.13 17.01 25.44
C VAL A 304 -14.97 16.83 24.17
N ASP A 305 -16.30 16.75 24.29
CA ASP A 305 -17.21 16.58 23.17
C ASP A 305 -17.16 17.77 22.20
N ILE A 306 -17.16 18.99 22.73
CA ILE A 306 -17.10 20.22 21.94
C ILE A 306 -15.77 20.30 21.16
N TRP A 307 -14.64 20.02 21.82
CA TRP A 307 -13.34 20.01 21.14
C TRP A 307 -13.22 18.90 20.10
N SER A 308 -13.79 17.74 20.36
CA SER A 308 -13.83 16.64 19.36
C SER A 308 -14.60 17.07 18.11
N LYS A 309 -15.80 17.64 18.27
CA LYS A 309 -16.61 18.17 17.17
C LYS A 309 -15.91 19.28 16.39
N CYS A 310 -15.25 20.20 17.10
CA CYS A 310 -14.47 21.26 16.46
C CYS A 310 -13.33 20.68 15.61
N THR A 311 -12.61 19.72 16.17
CA THR A 311 -11.49 19.05 15.48
C THR A 311 -11.93 18.33 14.21
N ASP A 312 -13.08 17.65 14.25
CA ASP A 312 -13.64 16.95 13.09
C ASP A 312 -14.19 17.92 12.03
N SER A 313 -14.79 19.04 12.47
CA SER A 313 -15.22 20.11 11.56
C SER A 313 -14.04 20.74 10.82
N ILE A 314 -12.96 21.04 11.54
CA ILE A 314 -11.72 21.57 10.93
C ILE A 314 -11.12 20.56 9.96
N ALA A 315 -11.13 19.26 10.30
CA ALA A 315 -10.61 18.21 9.43
C ALA A 315 -11.41 18.10 8.12
N ASN A 316 -12.74 18.17 8.20
CA ASN A 316 -13.62 18.12 7.04
C ASN A 316 -13.43 19.33 6.11
N GLU A 317 -13.36 20.53 6.68
CA GLU A 317 -13.09 21.75 5.90
C GLU A 317 -11.69 21.72 5.27
N MET A 318 -10.67 21.28 6.01
CA MET A 318 -9.32 21.09 5.48
C MET A 318 -9.30 20.13 4.28
N MET A 319 -9.97 18.98 4.37
CA MET A 319 -10.02 18.01 3.28
C MET A 319 -10.73 18.56 2.06
N LYS A 320 -11.79 19.36 2.24
CA LYS A 320 -12.47 20.03 1.12
C LYS A 320 -11.56 21.08 0.45
N GLU A 321 -10.88 21.92 1.24
CA GLU A 321 -9.97 22.92 0.69
C GLU A 321 -8.78 22.28 -0.05
N ILE A 322 -8.18 21.21 0.50
CA ILE A 322 -7.10 20.48 -0.15
C ILE A 322 -7.57 19.79 -1.45
N ALA A 323 -8.79 19.21 -1.45
CA ALA A 323 -9.38 18.57 -2.63
C ALA A 323 -9.66 19.57 -3.76
N SER A 324 -10.09 20.80 -3.42
CA SER A 324 -10.36 21.87 -4.40
C SER A 324 -9.12 22.64 -4.83
N ALA A 325 -7.99 22.44 -4.18
CA ALA A 325 -6.74 23.14 -4.50
C ALA A 325 -6.07 22.51 -5.72
N GLU A 326 -6.23 23.14 -6.85
CA GLU A 326 -5.56 22.77 -8.10
C GLU A 326 -4.22 23.52 -8.23
N LYS A 327 -3.18 22.81 -8.63
CA LYS A 327 -1.89 23.41 -9.02
C LYS A 327 -1.87 23.67 -10.51
N THR A 328 -1.75 24.93 -10.87
CA THR A 328 -1.56 25.31 -12.27
C THR A 328 -0.06 25.50 -12.53
N TYR A 329 0.49 24.69 -13.41
CA TYR A 329 1.89 24.82 -13.87
C TYR A 329 2.01 25.86 -14.99
N PRO A 330 3.22 26.41 -15.22
CA PRO A 330 3.46 27.37 -16.29
C PRO A 330 3.05 26.87 -17.68
N ASN A 331 3.01 25.57 -17.87
CA ASN A 331 2.61 24.90 -19.11
C ASN A 331 1.08 24.78 -19.29
N GLY A 332 0.28 25.41 -18.42
CA GLY A 332 -1.18 25.29 -18.43
C GLY A 332 -1.73 23.96 -17.91
N ARG A 333 -0.87 23.05 -17.42
CA ARG A 333 -1.28 21.78 -16.82
C ARG A 333 -1.87 22.05 -15.43
N ILE A 334 -3.07 21.55 -15.23
CA ILE A 334 -3.75 21.62 -13.93
C ILE A 334 -3.62 20.24 -13.28
N GLU A 335 -3.07 20.20 -12.09
CA GLU A 335 -2.95 18.97 -11.30
C GLU A 335 -3.64 19.11 -9.94
N THR A 336 -4.25 18.05 -9.50
CA THR A 336 -4.79 17.93 -8.15
C THR A 336 -3.65 17.97 -7.14
N ASN A 337 -3.90 18.46 -5.94
CA ASN A 337 -2.91 18.52 -4.86
C ASN A 337 -2.33 17.13 -4.57
N SER A 338 -0.99 17.03 -4.58
CA SER A 338 -0.26 15.76 -4.38
C SER A 338 -0.55 15.11 -3.02
N VAL A 339 -0.71 15.92 -1.98
CA VAL A 339 -1.05 15.44 -0.63
C VAL A 339 -2.44 14.82 -0.59
N PHE A 340 -3.42 15.43 -1.27
CA PHE A 340 -4.75 14.88 -1.44
C PHE A 340 -4.70 13.55 -2.20
N MET A 341 -3.97 13.50 -3.31
CA MET A 341 -3.81 12.26 -4.11
C MET A 341 -3.24 11.12 -3.27
N MET A 342 -2.23 11.36 -2.44
CA MET A 342 -1.62 10.34 -1.58
C MET A 342 -2.60 9.84 -0.51
N ALA A 343 -3.38 10.73 0.10
CA ALA A 343 -4.33 10.37 1.16
C ALA A 343 -5.59 9.68 0.62
N ASP A 344 -6.17 10.21 -0.46
CA ASP A 344 -7.41 9.69 -1.06
C ASP A 344 -7.19 8.34 -1.74
N SER A 345 -6.07 8.17 -2.45
CA SER A 345 -5.70 6.88 -3.05
C SER A 345 -5.49 5.78 -2.00
N GLY A 346 -5.17 6.13 -0.75
CA GLY A 346 -4.76 5.19 0.28
C GLY A 346 -3.32 4.67 0.09
N ALA A 347 -2.51 5.34 -0.75
CA ALA A 347 -1.11 4.99 -0.96
C ALA A 347 -0.27 5.25 0.28
N ARG A 348 -0.37 6.45 0.83
CA ARG A 348 0.34 6.85 2.05
C ARG A 348 -0.40 7.98 2.76
N GLY A 349 -0.44 7.88 4.08
CA GLY A 349 -1.13 8.84 4.92
C GLY A 349 -2.62 8.54 5.05
N SER A 350 -3.21 9.03 6.13
CA SER A 350 -4.64 8.97 6.39
C SER A 350 -5.17 10.39 6.62
N SER A 351 -6.48 10.59 6.49
CA SER A 351 -7.11 11.88 6.83
C SER A 351 -6.80 12.33 8.25
N ALA A 352 -6.66 11.38 9.19
CA ALA A 352 -6.24 11.67 10.57
C ALA A 352 -4.81 12.19 10.67
N GLN A 353 -3.88 11.69 9.86
CA GLN A 353 -2.51 12.21 9.81
C GLN A 353 -2.45 13.58 9.15
N MET A 354 -3.21 13.80 8.06
CA MET A 354 -3.33 15.10 7.40
C MET A 354 -3.93 16.15 8.33
N LYS A 355 -4.93 15.78 9.15
CA LYS A 355 -5.50 16.61 10.19
C LYS A 355 -4.45 17.13 11.16
N GLN A 356 -3.50 16.30 11.57
CA GLN A 356 -2.42 16.72 12.46
C GLN A 356 -1.38 17.62 11.77
N LEU A 357 -1.18 17.45 10.46
CA LEU A 357 -0.19 18.23 9.70
C LEU A 357 -0.67 19.63 9.36
N ALA A 358 -1.92 19.81 8.95
CA ALA A 358 -2.45 21.08 8.44
C ALA A 358 -3.72 21.59 9.14
N GLY A 359 -4.40 20.76 9.91
CA GLY A 359 -5.61 21.14 10.65
C GLY A 359 -5.34 21.50 12.10
N MET A 360 -5.73 20.63 13.01
CA MET A 360 -5.56 20.74 14.46
C MET A 360 -5.18 19.38 15.02
N ARG A 361 -4.21 19.32 15.92
CA ARG A 361 -3.82 18.06 16.54
C ARG A 361 -4.92 17.49 17.46
N GLY A 362 -5.60 18.37 18.20
CA GLY A 362 -6.75 18.03 19.02
C GLY A 362 -6.40 17.52 20.41
N LEU A 363 -7.28 16.70 20.98
CA LEU A 363 -7.17 16.18 22.33
C LEU A 363 -6.15 15.04 22.42
N ILE A 364 -5.38 15.00 23.49
CA ILE A 364 -4.38 13.97 23.78
C ILE A 364 -4.83 13.18 25.01
N ALA A 365 -4.71 11.84 24.91
CA ALA A 365 -4.93 10.95 26.03
C ALA A 365 -3.61 10.67 26.78
N LYS A 366 -3.67 10.71 28.12
CA LYS A 366 -2.59 10.24 28.99
C LYS A 366 -2.38 8.73 28.85
N PRO A 367 -1.25 8.17 29.29
CA PRO A 367 -1.07 6.72 29.35
C PRO A 367 -2.15 5.99 30.18
N SER A 368 -2.72 6.65 31.19
CA SER A 368 -3.83 6.15 32.01
C SER A 368 -5.15 6.00 31.25
N GLY A 369 -5.27 6.57 30.05
CA GLY A 369 -6.50 6.60 29.25
C GLY A 369 -7.34 7.88 29.42
N GLU A 370 -7.08 8.70 30.45
CA GLU A 370 -7.74 9.99 30.68
C GLU A 370 -7.37 10.99 29.57
N ILE A 371 -8.36 11.71 29.03
CA ILE A 371 -8.16 12.75 28.02
C ILE A 371 -7.81 14.07 28.72
N ILE A 372 -6.82 14.79 28.21
CA ILE A 372 -6.44 16.11 28.71
C ILE A 372 -7.46 17.13 28.20
N GLU A 373 -8.08 17.93 29.11
CA GLU A 373 -9.10 18.91 28.75
C GLU A 373 -8.60 19.99 27.79
N THR A 374 -7.32 20.36 27.87
CA THR A 374 -6.70 21.37 27.02
C THR A 374 -6.26 20.73 25.69
N PRO A 375 -6.88 21.10 24.56
CA PRO A 375 -6.49 20.55 23.26
C PRO A 375 -5.22 21.21 22.75
N ILE A 376 -4.55 20.55 21.82
CA ILE A 376 -3.49 21.13 21.02
C ILE A 376 -4.14 21.76 19.78
N ILE A 377 -4.19 23.09 19.73
CA ILE A 377 -4.83 23.85 18.66
C ILE A 377 -3.91 23.96 17.44
N SER A 378 -2.61 24.06 17.68
CA SER A 378 -1.61 24.15 16.62
C SER A 378 -1.50 22.86 15.80
N ASN A 379 -1.07 22.99 14.57
CA ASN A 379 -0.69 21.88 13.69
C ASN A 379 0.83 21.83 13.51
N PHE A 380 1.33 20.77 12.88
CA PHE A 380 2.78 20.64 12.67
C PHE A 380 3.34 21.64 11.65
N LYS A 381 2.51 22.13 10.71
CA LYS A 381 2.94 23.14 9.73
C LYS A 381 3.20 24.51 10.40
N GLU A 382 2.35 24.90 11.33
CA GLU A 382 2.48 26.15 12.13
C GLU A 382 3.59 26.04 13.17
N GLY A 383 3.78 24.84 13.73
CA GLY A 383 4.64 24.58 14.87
C GLY A 383 3.86 24.59 16.18
N LEU A 384 4.29 23.77 17.15
CA LEU A 384 3.67 23.65 18.47
C LEU A 384 4.31 24.63 19.43
N THR A 385 3.52 25.16 20.38
CA THR A 385 4.05 25.87 21.53
C THR A 385 4.73 24.90 22.50
N VAL A 386 5.57 25.38 23.41
CA VAL A 386 6.32 24.54 24.38
C VAL A 386 5.36 23.68 25.23
N LEU A 387 4.26 24.27 25.70
CA LEU A 387 3.25 23.56 26.50
C LEU A 387 2.50 22.51 25.66
N GLU A 388 2.13 22.85 24.44
CA GLU A 388 1.48 21.89 23.51
C GLU A 388 2.41 20.74 23.16
N TYR A 389 3.69 21.01 22.96
CA TYR A 389 4.70 19.98 22.73
C TYR A 389 4.81 19.04 23.93
N PHE A 390 4.89 19.58 25.14
CA PHE A 390 4.93 18.78 26.37
C PHE A 390 3.70 17.88 26.50
N ASN A 391 2.49 18.43 26.31
CA ASN A 391 1.26 17.64 26.32
C ASN A 391 1.26 16.54 25.25
N SER A 392 1.86 16.78 24.09
CA SER A 392 1.95 15.83 23.01
C SER A 392 2.81 14.61 23.33
N THR A 393 3.78 14.74 24.25
CA THR A 393 4.66 13.64 24.66
C THR A 393 3.92 12.49 25.34
N HIS A 394 2.80 12.78 26.01
CA HIS A 394 1.94 11.74 26.62
C HIS A 394 1.39 10.77 25.57
N GLY A 395 0.92 11.31 24.43
CA GLY A 395 0.42 10.48 23.32
C GLY A 395 1.53 9.65 22.65
N ALA A 396 2.72 10.22 22.48
CA ALA A 396 3.88 9.52 21.93
C ALA A 396 4.32 8.37 22.85
N ARG A 397 4.45 8.61 24.14
CA ARG A 397 4.82 7.59 25.15
C ARG A 397 3.79 6.46 25.18
N LYS A 398 2.49 6.80 25.19
CA LYS A 398 1.42 5.80 25.12
C LYS A 398 1.53 4.92 23.86
N GLY A 399 1.74 5.55 22.70
CA GLY A 399 1.87 4.81 21.43
C GLY A 399 3.06 3.84 21.43
N LEU A 400 4.23 4.26 21.93
CA LEU A 400 5.41 3.41 22.04
C LEU A 400 5.19 2.23 23.01
N ALA A 401 4.60 2.48 24.18
CA ALA A 401 4.30 1.43 25.15
C ALA A 401 3.26 0.43 24.61
N ASP A 402 2.17 0.91 24.02
CA ASP A 402 1.12 0.08 23.44
C ASP A 402 1.67 -0.83 22.32
N THR A 403 2.52 -0.29 21.45
CA THR A 403 3.13 -1.05 20.37
C THR A 403 4.00 -2.20 20.91
N ALA A 404 4.86 -1.93 21.88
CA ALA A 404 5.73 -2.93 22.49
C ALA A 404 4.92 -4.06 23.15
N LEU A 405 3.90 -3.70 23.93
CA LEU A 405 3.05 -4.69 24.64
C LEU A 405 2.19 -5.51 23.67
N LYS A 406 1.59 -4.88 22.67
CA LYS A 406 0.76 -5.58 21.67
C LYS A 406 1.57 -6.58 20.85
N THR A 407 2.78 -6.24 20.45
CA THR A 407 3.69 -7.13 19.71
C THR A 407 4.03 -8.36 20.53
N ALA A 408 4.40 -8.19 21.80
CA ALA A 408 4.70 -9.29 22.69
C ALA A 408 3.49 -10.21 22.94
N ASN A 409 2.31 -9.65 23.18
CA ASN A 409 1.08 -10.39 23.40
C ASN A 409 0.65 -11.16 22.14
N SER A 410 0.77 -10.57 20.95
CA SER A 410 0.47 -11.24 19.69
C SER A 410 1.38 -12.44 19.46
N GLY A 411 2.70 -12.30 19.67
CA GLY A 411 3.65 -13.39 19.52
C GLY A 411 3.39 -14.53 20.51
N TYR A 412 3.11 -14.23 21.75
CA TYR A 412 2.78 -15.23 22.77
C TYR A 412 1.46 -15.96 22.47
N LEU A 413 0.42 -15.24 22.02
CA LEU A 413 -0.85 -15.84 21.60
C LEU A 413 -0.64 -16.82 20.44
N THR A 414 0.10 -16.41 19.42
CA THR A 414 0.40 -17.26 18.26
C THR A 414 1.11 -18.54 18.68
N ARG A 415 2.13 -18.46 19.55
CA ARG A 415 2.84 -19.62 20.07
C ARG A 415 1.90 -20.59 20.78
N ARG A 416 1.07 -20.08 21.71
CA ARG A 416 0.13 -20.93 22.46
C ARG A 416 -0.87 -21.63 21.54
N LEU A 417 -1.38 -20.94 20.51
CA LEU A 417 -2.30 -21.52 19.54
C LEU A 417 -1.62 -22.62 18.71
N CYS A 418 -0.38 -22.42 18.29
CA CYS A 418 0.37 -23.44 17.56
C CYS A 418 0.63 -24.66 18.45
N ASP A 419 1.06 -24.47 19.70
CA ASP A 419 1.34 -25.56 20.65
C ASP A 419 0.09 -26.39 20.91
N VAL A 420 -1.10 -25.78 20.95
CA VAL A 420 -2.38 -26.50 21.14
C VAL A 420 -2.85 -27.20 19.86
N ALA A 421 -2.56 -26.60 18.69
CA ALA A 421 -2.99 -27.16 17.40
C ALA A 421 -2.13 -28.32 16.91
N GLN A 422 -0.91 -28.48 17.43
CA GLN A 422 0.02 -29.55 17.11
C GLN A 422 -0.48 -30.91 17.67
#